data_1ef9fd9b21a085fb8e6e27ccb3c794cd
#
_entry.id   1ef9fd9b21a085fb8e6e27ccb3c794cd
#
_cell.length_a   1.000
_cell.length_b   1.000
_cell.length_c   1.000
_cell.angle_alpha   90.00
_cell.angle_beta   90.00
_cell.angle_gamma   90.00
#
_symmetry.space_group_name_H-M   'P 1'
#
loop_
_entity.id
_entity.type
_entity.pdbx_description
1 polymer ?
#
loop_
_entity_poly.entity_id
_entity_poly.type
_entity_poly.pdbx_seq_one_letter_code
_entity_poly.pdbx_strand_id
1 'polypeptide(L)'
;TKFTVQPKMLLELKPEWKTFDDYLDDMKSKYRVRARKAQQKASDITKVVFNEEEIANHRDTINALYKNISDQADFNAFVLHENYFENLKATLGKNMTFTTYWRNNKMVAFFTSIKNFDILDAHFLGYDPSENVECQLYLNMLYDLIKEGLDKKVARIDMSRTAVEIKSTVGAVPHDMYLYLKHTNT
;
A
#
# COMPACT_ATOMS: atom_id res chain seq x y z
N THR A 1 20.98 15.96 -17.32
CA THR A 1 21.07 14.50 -17.59
C THR A 1 19.74 13.86 -17.22
N LYS A 2 19.23 12.96 -18.07
CA LYS A 2 18.01 12.17 -17.88
C LYS A 2 18.40 10.76 -17.43
N PHE A 3 17.76 10.27 -16.38
CA PHE A 3 17.94 8.91 -15.86
C PHE A 3 16.60 8.18 -15.87
N THR A 4 16.59 6.91 -16.28
CA THR A 4 15.45 6.03 -16.12
C THR A 4 15.45 5.47 -14.71
N VAL A 5 14.30 5.51 -14.04
CA VAL A 5 14.11 4.91 -12.72
C VAL A 5 13.03 3.82 -12.81
N GLN A 6 12.84 3.05 -11.73
CA GLN A 6 11.80 2.03 -11.68
C GLN A 6 10.42 2.61 -12.03
N PRO A 7 9.61 1.89 -12.82
CA PRO A 7 8.31 2.38 -13.24
C PRO A 7 7.36 2.54 -12.06
N LYS A 8 6.44 3.49 -12.20
CA LYS A 8 5.29 3.66 -11.33
C LYS A 8 4.21 2.67 -11.74
N MET A 9 3.57 2.01 -10.77
CA MET A 9 2.53 1.02 -11.02
C MET A 9 1.15 1.65 -10.82
N LEU A 10 0.38 1.80 -11.89
CA LEU A 10 -0.95 2.42 -11.85
C LEU A 10 -2.03 1.40 -12.16
N LEU A 11 -3.13 1.46 -11.40
CA LEU A 11 -4.37 0.74 -11.68
C LEU A 11 -5.47 1.76 -11.96
N GLU A 12 -5.95 1.80 -13.19
CA GLU A 12 -7.15 2.57 -13.54
C GLU A 12 -8.39 1.81 -13.06
N LEU A 13 -9.23 2.47 -12.26
CA LEU A 13 -10.48 1.89 -11.79
C LEU A 13 -11.56 2.13 -12.84
N LYS A 14 -12.16 1.04 -13.32
CA LYS A 14 -13.19 1.13 -14.36
C LYS A 14 -14.51 1.65 -13.77
N PRO A 15 -15.23 2.52 -14.47
CA PRO A 15 -16.49 3.07 -13.98
C PRO A 15 -17.57 2.02 -13.67
N GLU A 16 -17.52 0.86 -14.33
CA GLU A 16 -18.41 -0.27 -14.10
C GLU A 16 -18.12 -1.04 -12.81
N TRP A 17 -16.92 -0.97 -12.25
CA TRP A 17 -16.59 -1.61 -10.99
C TRP A 17 -17.20 -0.83 -9.82
N LYS A 18 -18.33 -1.29 -9.31
CA LYS A 18 -18.99 -0.70 -8.14
C LYS A 18 -18.60 -1.36 -6.85
N THR A 19 -18.21 -2.63 -6.94
CA THR A 19 -17.81 -3.49 -5.83
C THR A 19 -16.47 -4.15 -6.12
N PHE A 20 -15.87 -4.71 -5.08
CA PHE A 20 -14.66 -5.53 -5.25
C PHE A 20 -14.93 -6.81 -6.04
N ASP A 21 -16.15 -7.35 -5.99
CA ASP A 21 -16.51 -8.53 -6.79
C ASP A 21 -16.58 -8.18 -8.28
N ASP A 22 -17.08 -6.99 -8.67
CA ASP A 22 -17.05 -6.55 -10.07
C ASP A 22 -15.60 -6.50 -10.61
N TYR A 23 -14.67 -5.97 -9.80
CA TYR A 23 -13.25 -5.98 -10.14
C TYR A 23 -12.71 -7.41 -10.28
N LEU A 24 -13.06 -8.33 -9.36
CA LEU A 24 -12.62 -9.72 -9.42
C LEU A 24 -13.17 -10.44 -10.65
N ASP A 25 -14.42 -10.17 -11.03
CA ASP A 25 -15.07 -10.81 -12.16
C ASP A 25 -14.48 -10.40 -13.50
N ASP A 26 -13.93 -9.18 -13.59
CA ASP A 26 -13.21 -8.69 -14.77
C ASP A 26 -11.77 -9.25 -14.87
N MET A 27 -11.27 -9.87 -13.82
CA MET A 27 -9.93 -10.49 -13.85
C MET A 27 -9.93 -11.85 -14.57
N LYS A 28 -8.78 -12.18 -15.19
CA LYS A 28 -8.53 -13.55 -15.67
C LYS A 28 -8.69 -14.55 -14.50
N SER A 29 -9.32 -15.69 -14.77
CA SER A 29 -9.66 -16.71 -13.77
C SER A 29 -8.51 -17.06 -12.81
N LYS A 30 -7.26 -17.19 -13.31
CA LYS A 30 -6.10 -17.52 -12.47
C LYS A 30 -5.83 -16.46 -11.38
N TYR A 31 -6.04 -15.18 -11.67
CA TYR A 31 -5.81 -14.09 -10.71
C TYR A 31 -6.98 -13.97 -9.73
N ARG A 32 -8.22 -14.17 -10.20
CA ARG A 32 -9.41 -14.26 -9.32
C ARG A 32 -9.28 -15.39 -8.30
N VAL A 33 -8.85 -16.57 -8.72
CA VAL A 33 -8.59 -17.71 -7.81
C VAL A 33 -7.49 -17.37 -6.82
N ARG A 34 -6.42 -16.70 -7.26
CA ARG A 34 -5.32 -16.25 -6.39
C ARG A 34 -5.83 -15.25 -5.34
N ALA A 35 -6.67 -14.29 -5.73
CA ALA A 35 -7.26 -13.32 -4.82
C ALA A 35 -8.09 -14.00 -3.72
N ARG A 36 -8.99 -14.89 -4.09
CA ARG A 36 -9.82 -15.64 -3.13
C ARG A 36 -8.98 -16.49 -2.17
N LYS A 37 -7.93 -17.15 -2.67
CA LYS A 37 -6.98 -17.90 -1.82
C LYS A 37 -6.22 -16.98 -0.87
N ALA A 38 -5.79 -15.81 -1.31
CA ALA A 38 -5.11 -14.85 -0.44
C ALA A 38 -6.05 -14.36 0.68
N GLN A 39 -7.29 -14.03 0.35
CA GLN A 39 -8.30 -13.64 1.34
C GLN A 39 -8.59 -14.76 2.34
N GLN A 40 -8.69 -16.01 1.87
CA GLN A 40 -8.89 -17.17 2.74
C GLN A 40 -7.72 -17.36 3.72
N LYS A 41 -6.47 -17.17 3.26
CA LYS A 41 -5.28 -17.26 4.11
C LYS A 41 -5.20 -16.17 5.18
N ALA A 42 -5.86 -15.04 4.96
CA ALA A 42 -5.94 -13.93 5.90
C ALA A 42 -7.28 -13.87 6.66
N SER A 43 -8.02 -14.97 6.71
CA SER A 43 -9.36 -15.02 7.34
C SER A 43 -9.35 -14.77 8.84
N ASP A 44 -8.21 -15.00 9.50
CA ASP A 44 -7.97 -14.74 10.93
C ASP A 44 -7.33 -13.37 11.20
N ILE A 45 -7.15 -12.56 10.15
CA ILE A 45 -6.64 -11.19 10.26
C ILE A 45 -7.78 -10.21 10.52
N THR A 46 -7.74 -9.52 11.63
CA THR A 46 -8.61 -8.38 11.92
C THR A 46 -7.97 -7.08 11.43
N LYS A 47 -8.77 -6.19 10.84
CA LYS A 47 -8.32 -4.90 10.33
C LYS A 47 -8.94 -3.76 11.12
N VAL A 48 -8.12 -2.78 11.48
CA VAL A 48 -8.57 -1.59 12.22
C VAL A 48 -7.97 -0.34 11.57
N VAL A 49 -8.80 0.68 11.35
CA VAL A 49 -8.33 1.98 10.84
C VAL A 49 -8.04 2.86 12.05
N PHE A 50 -6.80 3.32 12.16
CA PHE A 50 -6.31 4.14 13.27
C PHE A 50 -6.49 5.64 13.01
N ASN A 51 -6.84 6.36 14.07
CA ASN A 51 -6.71 7.81 14.15
C ASN A 51 -5.29 8.20 14.61
N GLU A 52 -5.02 9.49 14.78
CA GLU A 52 -3.69 10.00 15.15
C GLU A 52 -3.23 9.56 16.54
N GLU A 53 -4.15 9.51 17.50
CA GLU A 53 -3.86 9.09 18.89
C GLU A 53 -3.54 7.59 18.94
N GLU A 54 -4.29 6.76 18.24
CA GLU A 54 -4.04 5.32 18.12
C GLU A 54 -2.70 5.04 17.45
N ILE A 55 -2.32 5.81 16.41
CA ILE A 55 -0.99 5.72 15.78
C ILE A 55 0.10 6.05 16.79
N ALA A 56 -0.05 7.15 17.54
CA ALA A 56 0.92 7.58 18.57
C ALA A 56 1.08 6.51 19.67
N ASN A 57 -0.03 5.91 20.12
CA ASN A 57 -0.04 4.88 21.17
C ASN A 57 0.65 3.58 20.72
N HIS A 58 0.75 3.31 19.40
CA HIS A 58 1.37 2.12 18.84
C HIS A 58 2.67 2.42 18.08
N ARG A 59 3.26 3.61 18.27
CA ARG A 59 4.42 4.12 17.55
C ARG A 59 5.57 3.12 17.45
N ASP A 60 5.97 2.53 18.55
CA ASP A 60 7.12 1.62 18.59
C ASP A 60 6.88 0.37 17.74
N THR A 61 5.68 -0.19 17.82
CA THR A 61 5.28 -1.35 17.01
C THR A 61 5.23 -0.99 15.52
N ILE A 62 4.67 0.16 15.17
CA ILE A 62 4.59 0.66 13.80
C ILE A 62 6.00 0.87 13.23
N ASN A 63 6.88 1.52 13.99
CA ASN A 63 8.26 1.75 13.58
C ASN A 63 9.05 0.44 13.43
N ALA A 64 8.85 -0.54 14.30
CA ALA A 64 9.46 -1.85 14.16
C ALA A 64 9.01 -2.57 12.88
N LEU A 65 7.70 -2.56 12.59
CA LEU A 65 7.14 -3.14 11.35
C LEU A 65 7.64 -2.40 10.10
N TYR A 66 7.75 -1.06 10.14
CA TYR A 66 8.32 -0.28 9.06
C TYR A 66 9.78 -0.65 8.80
N LYS A 67 10.60 -0.76 9.85
CA LYS A 67 12.02 -1.14 9.75
C LYS A 67 12.22 -2.50 9.12
N ASN A 68 11.35 -3.47 9.38
CA ASN A 68 11.41 -4.79 8.72
C ASN A 68 11.45 -4.71 7.19
N ILE A 69 10.88 -3.64 6.61
CA ILE A 69 10.82 -3.44 5.16
C ILE A 69 11.90 -2.44 4.70
N SER A 70 12.09 -1.34 5.42
CA SER A 70 13.04 -0.29 5.03
C SER A 70 14.49 -0.76 5.09
N ASP A 71 14.82 -1.63 6.05
CA ASP A 71 16.18 -2.14 6.23
C ASP A 71 16.56 -3.20 5.17
N GLN A 72 15.57 -3.78 4.49
CA GLN A 72 15.78 -4.72 3.39
C GLN A 72 15.83 -4.03 2.01
N ALA A 73 15.62 -2.72 1.95
CA ALA A 73 15.66 -1.99 0.69
C ALA A 73 17.12 -1.77 0.24
N ASP A 74 17.44 -2.10 -1.01
CA ASP A 74 18.77 -1.88 -1.61
C ASP A 74 19.21 -0.42 -1.56
N PHE A 75 18.28 0.51 -1.51
CA PHE A 75 18.51 1.94 -1.42
C PHE A 75 17.42 2.61 -0.58
N ASN A 76 17.82 3.24 0.52
CA ASN A 76 16.95 4.06 1.35
C ASN A 76 17.58 5.45 1.50
N ALA A 77 17.00 6.47 0.84
CA ALA A 77 17.54 7.83 0.82
C ALA A 77 17.41 8.53 2.17
N PHE A 78 16.45 8.12 3.00
CA PHE A 78 16.17 8.71 4.31
C PHE A 78 15.38 7.74 5.19
N VAL A 79 15.58 7.84 6.48
CA VAL A 79 14.81 7.09 7.49
C VAL A 79 13.71 8.01 7.99
N LEU A 80 12.49 7.48 8.10
CA LEU A 80 11.36 8.22 8.66
C LEU A 80 11.60 8.50 10.15
N HIS A 81 11.23 9.70 10.59
CA HIS A 81 11.23 10.04 12.00
C HIS A 81 10.16 9.24 12.76
N GLU A 82 10.39 8.95 14.02
CA GLU A 82 9.52 8.07 14.83
C GLU A 82 8.06 8.51 14.87
N ASN A 83 7.81 9.83 14.88
CA ASN A 83 6.46 10.41 14.91
C ASN A 83 5.92 10.79 13.52
N TYR A 84 6.51 10.26 12.44
CA TYR A 84 6.15 10.61 11.08
C TYR A 84 4.67 10.35 10.77
N PHE A 85 4.18 9.14 11.09
CA PHE A 85 2.84 8.72 10.70
C PHE A 85 1.74 9.46 11.44
N GLU A 86 1.88 9.70 12.73
CA GLU A 86 0.91 10.46 13.52
C GLU A 86 0.84 11.92 13.09
N ASN A 87 1.99 12.56 12.87
CA ASN A 87 2.04 13.95 12.38
C ASN A 87 1.45 14.08 10.98
N LEU A 88 1.72 13.10 10.10
CA LEU A 88 1.13 13.07 8.77
C LEU A 88 -0.39 12.88 8.84
N LYS A 89 -0.87 11.98 9.71
CA LYS A 89 -2.30 11.76 9.95
C LYS A 89 -2.98 13.00 10.50
N ALA A 90 -2.38 13.68 11.47
CA ALA A 90 -2.88 14.94 12.01
C ALA A 90 -3.01 16.02 10.92
N THR A 91 -2.02 16.08 10.00
CA THR A 91 -2.00 17.07 8.91
C THR A 91 -3.00 16.77 7.81
N LEU A 92 -3.09 15.52 7.36
CA LEU A 92 -3.93 15.11 6.22
C LEU A 92 -5.36 14.71 6.63
N GLY A 93 -5.60 14.43 7.91
CA GLY A 93 -6.90 14.08 8.45
C GLY A 93 -7.57 12.92 7.68
N LYS A 94 -8.77 13.18 7.14
CA LYS A 94 -9.55 12.20 6.38
C LYS A 94 -8.92 11.77 5.06
N ASN A 95 -7.99 12.54 4.53
CA ASN A 95 -7.31 12.21 3.27
C ASN A 95 -6.26 11.11 3.43
N MET A 96 -5.81 10.82 4.65
CA MET A 96 -4.93 9.70 4.95
C MET A 96 -5.70 8.59 5.66
N THR A 97 -5.60 7.37 5.16
CA THR A 97 -6.06 6.16 5.85
C THR A 97 -4.83 5.43 6.39
N PHE A 98 -4.89 5.05 7.66
CA PHE A 98 -3.89 4.21 8.32
C PHE A 98 -4.56 2.93 8.78
N THR A 99 -4.37 1.83 8.05
CA THR A 99 -4.97 0.53 8.33
C THR A 99 -3.96 -0.39 9.01
N THR A 100 -4.34 -0.97 10.14
CA THR A 100 -3.56 -1.96 10.87
C THR A 100 -4.15 -3.35 10.70
N TYR A 101 -3.29 -4.37 10.75
CA TYR A 101 -3.63 -5.78 10.57
C TYR A 101 -3.21 -6.53 11.84
N TRP A 102 -4.15 -7.25 12.41
CA TRP A 102 -3.99 -7.92 13.71
C TRP A 102 -4.24 -9.41 13.59
N ARG A 103 -3.37 -10.19 14.20
CA ARG A 103 -3.51 -11.65 14.36
C ARG A 103 -3.19 -12.02 15.80
N ASN A 104 -4.06 -12.80 16.46
CA ASN A 104 -3.86 -13.23 17.85
C ASN A 104 -3.54 -12.05 18.81
N ASN A 105 -4.25 -10.95 18.69
CA ASN A 105 -4.06 -9.70 19.46
C ASN A 105 -2.69 -9.04 19.28
N LYS A 106 -1.91 -9.43 18.26
CA LYS A 106 -0.64 -8.80 17.88
C LYS A 106 -0.84 -8.02 16.58
N MET A 107 -0.35 -6.77 16.52
CA MET A 107 -0.26 -6.04 15.25
C MET A 107 0.85 -6.68 14.41
N VAL A 108 0.48 -7.23 13.26
CA VAL A 108 1.39 -7.95 12.35
C VAL A 108 1.73 -7.15 11.10
N ALA A 109 0.95 -6.12 10.81
CA ALA A 109 1.21 -5.23 9.68
C ALA A 109 0.45 -3.91 9.81
N PHE A 110 0.89 -2.91 9.02
CA PHE A 110 0.12 -1.72 8.71
C PHE A 110 0.31 -1.33 7.24
N PHE A 111 -0.64 -0.57 6.75
CA PHE A 111 -0.62 0.02 5.41
C PHE A 111 -1.22 1.42 5.45
N THR A 112 -0.61 2.35 4.70
CA THR A 112 -1.10 3.72 4.59
C THR A 112 -1.43 4.09 3.15
N SER A 113 -2.52 4.82 2.98
CA SER A 113 -2.94 5.39 1.71
C SER A 113 -3.27 6.87 1.86
N ILE A 114 -3.08 7.64 0.79
CA ILE A 114 -3.39 9.07 0.76
C ILE A 114 -4.30 9.34 -0.44
N LYS A 115 -5.47 9.91 -0.18
CA LYS A 115 -6.36 10.40 -1.25
C LYS A 115 -5.91 11.79 -1.70
N ASN A 116 -5.51 11.87 -2.97
CA ASN A 116 -5.07 13.08 -3.62
C ASN A 116 -5.98 13.34 -4.84
N PHE A 117 -7.01 14.18 -4.66
CA PHE A 117 -8.09 14.40 -5.63
C PHE A 117 -8.78 13.10 -6.05
N ASP A 118 -8.61 12.67 -7.29
CA ASP A 118 -9.18 11.46 -7.90
C ASP A 118 -8.19 10.28 -7.94
N ILE A 119 -7.07 10.40 -7.24
CA ILE A 119 -6.04 9.36 -7.11
C ILE A 119 -5.97 8.89 -5.65
N LEU A 120 -5.80 7.59 -5.45
CA LEU A 120 -5.43 7.00 -4.18
C LEU A 120 -3.98 6.52 -4.25
N ASP A 121 -3.11 7.18 -3.50
CA ASP A 121 -1.69 6.87 -3.48
C ASP A 121 -1.40 5.83 -2.38
N ALA A 122 -0.79 4.70 -2.73
CA ALA A 122 -0.12 3.82 -1.79
C ALA A 122 1.09 4.56 -1.20
N HIS A 123 1.15 4.64 0.13
CA HIS A 123 2.18 5.45 0.77
C HIS A 123 3.24 4.57 1.41
N PHE A 124 3.17 4.28 2.70
CA PHE A 124 4.09 3.37 3.38
C PHE A 124 3.36 2.16 3.94
N LEU A 125 4.11 1.10 4.17
CA LEU A 125 3.64 -0.12 4.81
C LEU A 125 4.77 -0.74 5.65
N GLY A 126 4.38 -1.59 6.57
CA GLY A 126 5.27 -2.42 7.34
C GLY A 126 4.57 -3.72 7.71
N TYR A 127 5.30 -4.81 7.78
CA TYR A 127 4.75 -6.11 8.19
C TYR A 127 5.80 -7.01 8.81
N ASP A 128 5.33 -8.00 9.55
CA ASP A 128 6.13 -9.12 10.00
C ASP A 128 6.36 -10.08 8.82
N PRO A 129 7.61 -10.31 8.37
CA PRO A 129 7.89 -11.16 7.21
C PRO A 129 7.36 -12.59 7.35
N SER A 130 7.38 -13.16 8.58
CA SER A 130 6.86 -14.50 8.82
C SER A 130 5.36 -14.60 8.58
N GLU A 131 4.61 -13.63 9.08
CA GLU A 131 3.16 -13.53 8.88
C GLU A 131 2.79 -13.24 7.42
N ASN A 132 3.63 -12.50 6.69
CA ASN A 132 3.42 -12.26 5.27
C ASN A 132 3.46 -13.55 4.44
N VAL A 133 4.36 -14.47 4.76
CA VAL A 133 4.43 -15.77 4.07
C VAL A 133 3.17 -16.58 4.32
N GLU A 134 2.68 -16.61 5.55
CA GLU A 134 1.53 -17.42 5.95
C GLU A 134 0.21 -16.82 5.44
N CYS A 135 -0.04 -15.54 5.73
CA CYS A 135 -1.30 -14.85 5.47
C CYS A 135 -1.33 -14.08 4.16
N GLN A 136 -0.22 -14.04 3.40
CA GLN A 136 -0.07 -13.23 2.18
C GLN A 136 -0.46 -11.75 2.44
N LEU A 137 0.07 -11.16 3.53
CA LEU A 137 -0.29 -9.83 4.00
C LEU A 137 -0.13 -8.77 2.91
N TYR A 138 1.03 -8.74 2.24
CA TYR A 138 1.28 -7.75 1.19
C TYR A 138 0.26 -7.81 0.04
N LEU A 139 -0.11 -9.01 -0.40
CA LEU A 139 -1.11 -9.18 -1.46
C LEU A 139 -2.51 -8.76 -0.98
N ASN A 140 -2.87 -9.07 0.27
CA ASN A 140 -4.13 -8.62 0.88
C ASN A 140 -4.18 -7.10 1.05
N MET A 141 -3.07 -6.43 1.39
CA MET A 141 -2.98 -4.96 1.42
C MET A 141 -3.24 -4.34 0.04
N LEU A 142 -2.74 -4.94 -1.05
CA LEU A 142 -3.05 -4.47 -2.40
C LEU A 142 -4.53 -4.61 -2.74
N TYR A 143 -5.19 -5.70 -2.33
CA TYR A 143 -6.65 -5.85 -2.51
C TYR A 143 -7.44 -4.89 -1.63
N ASP A 144 -6.99 -4.61 -0.41
CA ASP A 144 -7.65 -3.63 0.46
C ASP A 144 -7.51 -2.21 -0.07
N LEU A 145 -6.36 -1.87 -0.66
CA LEU A 145 -6.17 -0.60 -1.37
C LEU A 145 -7.13 -0.45 -2.56
N ILE A 146 -7.39 -1.55 -3.30
CA ILE A 146 -8.36 -1.54 -4.40
C ILE A 146 -9.78 -1.34 -3.87
N LYS A 147 -10.17 -2.05 -2.79
CA LYS A 147 -11.46 -1.84 -2.12
C LYS A 147 -11.62 -0.39 -1.68
N GLU A 148 -10.62 0.16 -1.02
CA GLU A 148 -10.62 1.55 -0.57
C GLU A 148 -10.78 2.52 -1.75
N GLY A 149 -10.09 2.28 -2.86
CA GLY A 149 -10.20 3.09 -4.07
C GLY A 149 -11.61 3.07 -4.66
N LEU A 150 -12.24 1.91 -4.71
CA LEU A 150 -13.64 1.75 -5.15
C LEU A 150 -14.61 2.48 -4.21
N ASP A 151 -14.47 2.30 -2.89
CA ASP A 151 -15.31 2.96 -1.88
C ASP A 151 -15.17 4.48 -1.92
N LYS A 152 -13.95 4.99 -2.12
CA LYS A 152 -13.65 6.42 -2.25
C LYS A 152 -13.94 6.99 -3.64
N LYS A 153 -14.35 6.14 -4.59
CA LYS A 153 -14.69 6.49 -5.99
C LYS A 153 -13.59 7.30 -6.67
N VAL A 154 -12.34 6.88 -6.50
CA VAL A 154 -11.20 7.49 -7.20
C VAL A 154 -11.11 6.95 -8.63
N ALA A 155 -10.51 7.72 -9.54
CA ALA A 155 -10.32 7.28 -10.92
C ALA A 155 -9.20 6.25 -11.06
N ARG A 156 -8.15 6.37 -10.22
CA ARG A 156 -6.98 5.49 -10.28
C ARG A 156 -6.32 5.28 -8.93
N ILE A 157 -5.56 4.21 -8.86
CA ILE A 157 -4.69 3.89 -7.72
C ILE A 157 -3.24 3.93 -8.17
N ASP A 158 -2.44 4.72 -7.47
CA ASP A 158 -0.99 4.70 -7.59
C ASP A 158 -0.41 3.72 -6.56
N MET A 159 0.04 2.57 -7.03
CA MET A 159 0.65 1.56 -6.17
C MET A 159 2.15 1.82 -5.94
N SER A 160 2.63 3.04 -6.27
CA SER A 160 4.04 3.41 -6.14
C SER A 160 4.98 2.56 -7.03
N ARG A 161 6.29 2.65 -6.80
CA ARG A 161 7.32 1.90 -7.54
C ARG A 161 7.58 0.55 -6.86
N THR A 162 8.52 -0.23 -7.36
CA THR A 162 8.94 -1.54 -6.82
C THR A 162 7.87 -2.63 -6.90
N ALA A 163 8.25 -3.88 -6.63
CA ALA A 163 7.36 -5.05 -6.60
C ALA A 163 6.44 -5.16 -7.84
N VAL A 164 6.99 -4.87 -9.04
CA VAL A 164 6.26 -4.80 -10.32
C VAL A 164 5.46 -6.07 -10.59
N GLU A 165 6.06 -7.25 -10.37
CA GLU A 165 5.41 -8.52 -10.68
C GLU A 165 4.13 -8.73 -9.88
N ILE A 166 4.16 -8.57 -8.55
CA ILE A 166 2.98 -8.80 -7.71
C ILE A 166 1.89 -7.76 -7.99
N LYS A 167 2.27 -6.49 -8.21
CA LYS A 167 1.31 -5.42 -8.56
C LYS A 167 0.68 -5.64 -9.93
N SER A 168 1.41 -6.19 -10.90
CA SER A 168 0.85 -6.58 -12.19
C SER A 168 -0.18 -7.71 -12.05
N THR A 169 -0.05 -8.59 -11.04
CA THR A 169 -1.05 -9.65 -10.80
C THR A 169 -2.39 -9.14 -10.28
N VAL A 170 -2.43 -7.93 -9.76
CA VAL A 170 -3.67 -7.24 -9.36
C VAL A 170 -4.13 -6.21 -10.41
N GLY A 171 -3.54 -6.24 -11.61
CA GLY A 171 -3.98 -5.43 -12.74
C GLY A 171 -3.30 -4.07 -12.88
N ALA A 172 -2.32 -3.74 -12.03
CA ALA A 172 -1.56 -2.51 -12.19
C ALA A 172 -0.63 -2.59 -13.41
N VAL A 173 -0.51 -1.48 -14.14
CA VAL A 173 0.29 -1.35 -15.35
C VAL A 173 1.51 -0.46 -15.06
N PRO A 174 2.72 -0.85 -15.53
CA PRO A 174 3.90 -0.03 -15.35
C PRO A 174 3.87 1.22 -16.23
N HIS A 175 4.20 2.37 -15.66
CA HIS A 175 4.40 3.63 -16.35
C HIS A 175 5.83 4.10 -16.16
N ASP A 176 6.55 4.35 -17.25
CA ASP A 176 7.93 4.79 -17.23
C ASP A 176 8.08 6.11 -16.46
N MET A 177 9.12 6.16 -15.64
CA MET A 177 9.49 7.37 -14.90
C MET A 177 10.91 7.79 -15.18
N TYR A 178 11.14 9.10 -15.19
CA TYR A 178 12.43 9.69 -15.46
C TYR A 178 12.81 10.71 -14.41
N LEU A 179 14.07 10.67 -13.97
CA LEU A 179 14.67 11.68 -13.14
C LEU A 179 15.52 12.61 -14.00
N TYR A 180 15.34 13.91 -13.85
CA TYR A 180 16.14 14.92 -14.53
C TYR A 180 16.99 15.67 -13.52
N LEU A 181 18.32 15.61 -13.69
CA LEU A 181 19.27 16.36 -12.88
C LEU A 181 19.95 17.44 -13.72
N LYS A 182 19.95 18.67 -13.20
CA LYS A 182 20.67 19.82 -13.76
C LYS A 182 21.57 20.39 -12.68
N HIS A 183 22.89 20.44 -12.95
CA HIS A 183 23.85 21.14 -12.11
C HIS A 183 23.72 22.65 -12.36
N THR A 184 23.61 23.43 -11.32
CA THR A 184 23.37 24.88 -11.40
C THR A 184 24.60 25.74 -11.13
N ASN A 185 25.72 25.15 -10.69
CA ASN A 185 26.98 25.87 -10.62
C ASN A 185 27.57 26.01 -12.02
N THR A 186 27.76 27.23 -12.44
CA THR A 186 28.59 27.69 -13.59
C THR A 186 30.01 27.86 -13.14
#